data_5b7030381169a003b052c1c9c2541e8e
#
_entry.id   5b7030381169a003b052c1c9c2541e8e
#
_cell.length_a   1.000
_cell.length_b   1.000
_cell.length_c   1.000
_cell.angle_alpha   90.00
_cell.angle_beta   90.00
_cell.angle_gamma   90.00
#
_symmetry.space_group_name_H-M   'P 1'
#
loop_
_entity.id
_entity.type
_entity.pdbx_description
1 polymer ?
#
loop_
_entity_poly.entity_id
_entity_poly.type
_entity_poly.pdbx_seq_one_letter_code
_entity_poly.pdbx_strand_id
1 'polypeptide(L)'
;AVWDCHGTPVVLHKALEKVAAHYNVVFDQPQIIACDVAAKEAVICVTGHMAEATEWSIGEAAPYNNKNSYPFAMAEKRAKDRVILKLVGLHGDVYSEEEAEDFKAAKPKEATPSMTLNLEDRVEAMLTFYENCTQEQFDKAESKYTKIINSPDLTEAQYEQVLEAHEKRKVELMI
;
A
#
# COMPACT_ATOMS: atom_id res chain seq x y z
N ALA A 1 -20.23 5.31 -9.34
CA ALA A 1 -19.09 6.22 -9.29
C ALA A 1 -18.28 6.06 -7.98
N VAL A 2 -18.67 5.11 -7.15
CA VAL A 2 -18.01 4.75 -5.89
C VAL A 2 -17.80 3.24 -5.89
N TRP A 3 -16.64 2.77 -5.39
CA TRP A 3 -16.37 1.37 -5.15
C TRP A 3 -15.70 1.20 -3.78
N ASP A 4 -15.61 -0.01 -3.26
CA ASP A 4 -15.04 -0.30 -1.94
C ASP A 4 -13.58 -0.71 -2.05
N CYS A 5 -12.73 -0.13 -1.19
CA CYS A 5 -11.33 -0.51 -1.02
C CYS A 5 -11.10 -0.88 0.45
N HIS A 6 -11.15 -2.16 0.77
CA HIS A 6 -10.92 -2.70 2.11
C HIS A 6 -11.81 -2.07 3.21
N GLY A 7 -13.08 -1.81 2.88
CA GLY A 7 -14.05 -1.19 3.80
C GLY A 7 -14.10 0.33 3.75
N THR A 8 -13.25 0.97 2.94
CA THR A 8 -13.30 2.42 2.73
C THR A 8 -13.84 2.72 1.33
N PRO A 9 -14.89 3.56 1.20
CA PRO A 9 -15.40 3.97 -0.10
C PRO A 9 -14.36 4.75 -0.91
N VAL A 10 -14.27 4.47 -2.19
CA VAL A 10 -13.39 5.16 -3.14
C VAL A 10 -14.24 5.89 -4.16
N VAL A 11 -14.03 7.19 -4.30
CA VAL A 11 -14.74 8.03 -5.27
C VAL A 11 -13.90 8.21 -6.52
N LEU A 12 -14.49 7.92 -7.69
CA LEU A 12 -13.81 8.13 -8.97
C LEU A 12 -13.51 9.62 -9.19
N HIS A 13 -12.33 9.95 -9.69
CA HIS A 13 -11.94 11.32 -10.04
C HIS A 13 -13.02 12.06 -10.86
N LYS A 14 -13.56 11.42 -11.90
CA LYS A 14 -14.66 11.99 -12.71
C LYS A 14 -15.90 12.33 -11.89
N ALA A 15 -16.15 11.65 -10.80
CA ALA A 15 -17.25 11.98 -9.90
C ALA A 15 -16.90 13.18 -9.02
N LEU A 16 -15.65 13.28 -8.54
CA LEU A 16 -15.16 14.44 -7.81
C LEU A 16 -15.20 15.71 -8.65
N GLU A 17 -14.84 15.67 -9.92
CA GLU A 17 -14.98 16.80 -10.84
C GLU A 17 -16.44 17.28 -10.97
N LYS A 18 -17.40 16.34 -11.02
CA LYS A 18 -18.82 16.70 -11.02
C LYS A 18 -19.28 17.32 -9.71
N VAL A 19 -18.76 16.83 -8.58
CA VAL A 19 -19.01 17.41 -7.25
C VAL A 19 -18.45 18.84 -7.21
N ALA A 20 -17.21 19.04 -7.65
CA ALA A 20 -16.59 20.36 -7.73
C ALA A 20 -17.40 21.33 -8.59
N ALA A 21 -17.86 20.90 -9.76
CA ALA A 21 -18.71 21.70 -10.64
C ALA A 21 -20.07 22.02 -9.99
N HIS A 22 -20.68 21.06 -9.30
CA HIS A 22 -21.98 21.27 -8.63
C HIS A 22 -21.91 22.29 -7.50
N TYR A 23 -20.84 22.26 -6.72
CA TYR A 23 -20.60 23.18 -5.61
C TYR A 23 -19.84 24.45 -6.00
N ASN A 24 -19.60 24.67 -7.29
CA ASN A 24 -18.85 25.81 -7.81
C ASN A 24 -17.47 25.97 -7.17
N VAL A 25 -16.74 24.87 -7.00
CA VAL A 25 -15.37 24.90 -6.50
C VAL A 25 -14.47 25.57 -7.54
N VAL A 26 -13.75 26.60 -7.11
CA VAL A 26 -12.78 27.34 -7.92
C VAL A 26 -11.38 27.02 -7.41
N PHE A 27 -10.46 26.73 -8.31
CA PHE A 27 -9.07 26.46 -7.98
C PHE A 27 -8.18 27.65 -8.37
N ASP A 28 -7.23 27.96 -7.51
CA ASP A 28 -6.14 28.86 -7.85
C ASP A 28 -5.17 28.21 -8.84
N GLN A 29 -4.27 29.02 -9.40
CA GLN A 29 -3.19 28.48 -10.22
C GLN A 29 -2.32 27.54 -9.37
N PRO A 30 -2.11 26.28 -9.81
CA PRO A 30 -1.30 25.32 -9.09
C PRO A 30 0.14 25.80 -8.88
N GLN A 31 0.70 25.54 -7.71
CA GLN A 31 2.08 25.85 -7.37
C GLN A 31 2.93 24.60 -7.49
N ILE A 32 3.97 24.63 -8.31
CA ILE A 32 4.95 23.56 -8.42
C ILE A 32 5.93 23.70 -7.25
N ILE A 33 5.88 22.76 -6.30
CA ILE A 33 6.76 22.74 -5.13
C ILE A 33 8.12 22.13 -5.50
N ALA A 34 8.09 21.01 -6.23
CA ALA A 34 9.28 20.35 -6.73
C ALA A 34 8.97 19.63 -8.04
N CYS A 35 9.95 19.54 -8.91
CA CYS A 35 9.84 18.70 -10.11
C CYS A 35 11.22 18.23 -10.59
N ASP A 36 11.25 16.98 -11.05
CA ASP A 36 12.36 16.41 -11.81
C ASP A 36 11.78 15.68 -13.03
N VAL A 37 11.97 16.27 -14.19
CA VAL A 37 11.45 15.70 -15.45
C VAL A 37 12.17 14.41 -15.82
N ALA A 38 13.47 14.31 -15.54
CA ALA A 38 14.27 13.14 -15.85
C ALA A 38 13.91 11.95 -14.92
N ALA A 39 13.72 12.24 -13.63
CA ALA A 39 13.25 11.25 -12.64
C ALA A 39 11.75 10.98 -12.75
N LYS A 40 10.98 11.76 -13.51
CA LYS A 40 9.52 11.69 -13.60
C LYS A 40 8.83 11.94 -12.24
N GLU A 41 9.33 12.93 -11.52
CA GLU A 41 8.82 13.33 -10.21
C GLU A 41 8.18 14.71 -10.28
N ALA A 42 7.03 14.86 -9.61
CA ALA A 42 6.34 16.14 -9.48
C ALA A 42 5.63 16.23 -8.13
N VAL A 43 5.75 17.38 -7.49
CA VAL A 43 5.02 17.76 -6.27
C VAL A 43 4.33 19.08 -6.53
N ILE A 44 3.00 19.08 -6.46
CA ILE A 44 2.15 20.22 -6.78
C ILE A 44 1.24 20.53 -5.61
N CYS A 45 1.18 21.81 -5.22
CA CYS A 45 0.20 22.32 -4.28
C CYS A 45 -0.96 22.94 -5.03
N VAL A 46 -2.18 22.60 -4.62
CA VAL A 46 -3.43 23.18 -5.14
C VAL A 46 -4.22 23.77 -4.00
N THR A 47 -4.73 24.98 -4.20
CA THR A 47 -5.69 25.65 -3.33
C THR A 47 -7.03 25.73 -4.04
N GLY A 48 -8.11 25.48 -3.32
CA GLY A 48 -9.48 25.56 -3.85
C GLY A 48 -10.40 26.28 -2.88
N HIS A 49 -11.45 26.87 -3.44
CA HIS A 49 -12.43 27.70 -2.74
C HIS A 49 -13.83 27.18 -3.04
N MET A 50 -14.67 27.13 -2.02
CA MET A 50 -16.09 26.81 -2.12
C MET A 50 -16.87 27.72 -1.15
N ALA A 51 -17.65 28.67 -1.67
CA ALA A 51 -18.25 29.73 -0.88
C ALA A 51 -17.18 30.48 -0.05
N GLU A 52 -17.32 30.51 1.28
CA GLU A 52 -16.34 31.14 2.19
C GLU A 52 -15.20 30.19 2.63
N ALA A 53 -15.28 28.90 2.27
CA ALA A 53 -14.28 27.92 2.66
C ALA A 53 -13.11 27.90 1.68
N THR A 54 -11.91 27.79 2.23
CA THR A 54 -10.67 27.65 1.47
C THR A 54 -9.89 26.45 2.01
N GLU A 55 -9.49 25.55 1.11
CA GLU A 55 -8.70 24.39 1.44
C GLU A 55 -7.54 24.24 0.46
N TRP A 56 -6.49 23.59 0.92
CA TRP A 56 -5.34 23.28 0.09
C TRP A 56 -4.87 21.84 0.30
N SER A 57 -4.16 21.31 -0.67
CA SER A 57 -3.50 20.02 -0.56
C SER A 57 -2.31 19.90 -1.48
N ILE A 58 -1.43 18.97 -1.16
CA ILE A 58 -0.27 18.60 -1.98
C ILE A 58 -0.58 17.29 -2.66
N GLY A 59 -0.34 17.22 -3.96
CA GLY A 59 -0.30 16.00 -4.74
C GLY A 59 1.13 15.70 -5.17
N GLU A 60 1.49 14.44 -5.15
CA GLU A 60 2.80 13.97 -5.58
C GLU A 60 2.67 12.82 -6.57
N ALA A 61 3.57 12.77 -7.52
CA ALA A 61 3.71 11.65 -8.46
C ALA A 61 5.20 11.37 -8.70
N ALA A 62 5.57 10.12 -8.51
CA ALA A 62 6.92 9.62 -8.71
C ALA A 62 6.85 8.16 -9.20
N PRO A 63 7.92 7.57 -9.73
CA PRO A 63 7.88 6.20 -10.26
C PRO A 63 7.42 5.13 -9.29
N TYR A 64 7.55 5.36 -7.97
CA TYR A 64 7.11 4.43 -6.94
C TYR A 64 5.58 4.43 -6.73
N ASN A 65 4.89 5.55 -7.03
CA ASN A 65 3.45 5.72 -6.84
C ASN A 65 2.69 6.12 -8.11
N ASN A 66 3.37 6.23 -9.26
CA ASN A 66 2.77 6.58 -10.54
C ASN A 66 3.40 5.80 -11.68
N LYS A 67 2.60 5.00 -12.38
CA LYS A 67 3.03 4.24 -13.56
C LYS A 67 2.81 4.98 -14.87
N ASN A 68 2.11 6.12 -14.83
CA ASN A 68 1.82 6.91 -16.01
C ASN A 68 3.03 7.75 -16.44
N SER A 69 3.09 8.09 -17.73
CA SER A 69 4.18 8.89 -18.30
C SER A 69 4.03 10.41 -18.07
N TYR A 70 2.97 10.85 -17.36
CA TYR A 70 2.62 12.27 -17.15
C TYR A 70 2.51 12.60 -15.65
N PRO A 71 3.64 12.72 -14.93
CA PRO A 71 3.65 12.90 -13.49
C PRO A 71 3.00 14.21 -13.04
N PHE A 72 3.14 15.30 -13.80
CA PHE A 72 2.56 16.60 -13.44
C PHE A 72 1.03 16.54 -13.38
N ALA A 73 0.40 15.98 -14.41
CA ALA A 73 -1.05 15.84 -14.44
C ALA A 73 -1.57 14.94 -13.33
N MET A 74 -0.81 13.90 -12.96
CA MET A 74 -1.17 13.01 -11.87
C MET A 74 -1.03 13.68 -10.51
N ALA A 75 0.04 14.45 -10.28
CA ALA A 75 0.23 15.19 -9.04
C ALA A 75 -0.87 16.26 -8.85
N GLU A 76 -1.20 17.02 -9.91
CA GLU A 76 -2.29 17.99 -9.88
C GLU A 76 -3.64 17.32 -9.60
N LYS A 77 -3.94 16.23 -10.27
CA LYS A 77 -5.17 15.48 -10.11
C LYS A 77 -5.36 14.99 -8.66
N ARG A 78 -4.32 14.41 -8.07
CA ARG A 78 -4.32 13.98 -6.67
C ARG A 78 -4.54 15.15 -5.70
N ALA A 79 -3.88 16.28 -5.94
CA ALA A 79 -4.08 17.47 -5.12
C ALA A 79 -5.51 18.00 -5.20
N LYS A 80 -6.08 18.12 -6.40
CA LYS A 80 -7.46 18.57 -6.63
C LYS A 80 -8.48 17.64 -5.95
N ASP A 81 -8.34 16.34 -6.10
CA ASP A 81 -9.24 15.37 -5.50
C ASP A 81 -9.29 15.51 -3.97
N ARG A 82 -8.13 15.66 -3.33
CA ARG A 82 -8.05 15.89 -1.88
C ARG A 82 -8.67 17.22 -1.46
N VAL A 83 -8.47 18.27 -2.23
CA VAL A 83 -9.06 19.59 -1.96
C VAL A 83 -10.58 19.52 -2.07
N ILE A 84 -11.13 18.86 -3.09
CA ILE A 84 -12.57 18.67 -3.22
C ILE A 84 -13.13 17.93 -2.02
N LEU A 85 -12.52 16.79 -1.64
CA LEU A 85 -12.95 16.02 -0.48
C LEU A 85 -12.92 16.82 0.84
N LYS A 86 -11.92 17.69 1.03
CA LYS A 86 -11.84 18.58 2.20
C LYS A 86 -12.96 19.60 2.19
N LEU A 87 -13.19 20.29 1.05
CA LEU A 87 -14.21 21.32 0.92
C LEU A 87 -15.62 20.79 1.15
N VAL A 88 -15.90 19.54 0.73
CA VAL A 88 -17.21 18.91 0.93
C VAL A 88 -17.31 18.10 2.23
N GLY A 89 -16.28 18.12 3.08
CA GLY A 89 -16.27 17.47 4.40
C GLY A 89 -16.20 15.94 4.39
N LEU A 90 -15.69 15.35 3.31
CA LEU A 90 -15.56 13.88 3.15
C LEU A 90 -14.11 13.38 3.27
N HIS A 91 -13.15 14.27 3.50
CA HIS A 91 -11.75 13.89 3.65
C HIS A 91 -11.55 13.07 4.93
N GLY A 92 -10.96 11.89 4.78
CA GLY A 92 -10.77 10.93 5.87
C GLY A 92 -11.82 9.82 5.91
N ASP A 93 -13.02 10.05 5.34
CA ASP A 93 -14.10 9.05 5.28
C ASP A 93 -14.08 8.26 3.96
N VAL A 94 -13.53 8.88 2.91
CA VAL A 94 -13.42 8.26 1.58
C VAL A 94 -12.05 8.54 0.97
N TYR A 95 -11.62 7.66 0.05
CA TYR A 95 -10.43 7.87 -0.78
C TYR A 95 -10.83 8.36 -2.17
N SER A 96 -9.95 9.13 -2.81
CA SER A 96 -10.02 9.34 -4.25
C SER A 96 -9.52 8.10 -5.00
N GLU A 97 -9.93 7.95 -6.27
CA GLU A 97 -9.47 6.86 -7.13
C GLU A 97 -7.94 6.83 -7.24
N GLU A 98 -7.32 8.00 -7.31
CA GLU A 98 -5.87 8.14 -7.45
C GLU A 98 -5.10 7.74 -6.17
N GLU A 99 -5.71 7.90 -5.00
CA GLU A 99 -5.15 7.40 -3.74
C GLU A 99 -5.31 5.88 -3.62
N ALA A 100 -6.46 5.37 -4.05
CA ALA A 100 -6.74 3.94 -3.99
C ALA A 100 -5.92 3.13 -5.01
N GLU A 101 -5.45 3.71 -6.11
CA GLU A 101 -4.52 3.04 -7.02
C GLU A 101 -3.17 2.74 -6.37
N ASP A 102 -2.70 3.56 -5.46
CA ASP A 102 -1.49 3.30 -4.68
C ASP A 102 -1.67 2.07 -3.77
N PHE A 103 -2.88 1.86 -3.24
CA PHE A 103 -3.23 0.66 -2.47
C PHE A 103 -3.43 -0.58 -3.34
N LYS A 104 -3.90 -0.46 -4.59
CA LYS A 104 -4.00 -1.58 -5.54
C LYS A 104 -2.64 -2.02 -6.06
N ALA A 105 -1.70 -1.09 -6.24
CA ALA A 105 -0.33 -1.40 -6.64
C ALA A 105 0.47 -2.00 -5.48
N ALA A 106 0.18 -1.61 -4.26
CA ALA A 106 0.46 -2.38 -3.08
C ALA A 106 -0.54 -3.54 -3.08
N LYS A 107 -0.21 -4.71 -3.72
CA LYS A 107 -0.77 -5.95 -3.22
C LYS A 107 -0.68 -5.83 -1.70
N PRO A 108 -1.72 -6.18 -0.91
CA PRO A 108 -1.49 -6.34 0.49
C PRO A 108 -0.30 -7.29 0.59
N LYS A 109 0.89 -6.78 0.84
CA LYS A 109 1.76 -7.47 1.73
C LYS A 109 0.82 -7.61 2.91
N GLU A 110 0.32 -8.83 3.16
CA GLU A 110 -0.18 -9.15 4.47
C GLU A 110 0.66 -8.30 5.39
N ALA A 111 -0.02 -7.44 6.16
CA ALA A 111 0.66 -6.63 7.14
C ALA A 111 1.31 -7.64 8.11
N THR A 112 2.43 -8.16 7.69
CA THR A 112 3.45 -8.57 8.61
C THR A 112 3.79 -7.28 9.29
N PRO A 113 3.43 -7.13 10.59
CA PRO A 113 4.00 -6.07 11.35
C PRO A 113 5.49 -6.14 11.04
N SER A 114 6.07 -5.01 10.63
CA SER A 114 7.51 -4.85 10.58
C SER A 114 8.03 -4.73 12.03
N MET A 115 7.66 -5.70 12.85
CA MET A 115 8.51 -6.24 13.87
C MET A 115 9.49 -7.10 13.08
N THR A 116 10.74 -6.74 13.09
CA THR A 116 11.82 -7.70 12.93
C THR A 116 11.58 -8.71 14.04
N LEU A 117 10.76 -9.75 13.73
CA LEU A 117 10.61 -10.91 14.59
C LEU A 117 12.05 -11.33 14.88
N ASN A 118 12.41 -11.38 16.15
CA ASN A 118 13.69 -11.92 16.53
C ASN A 118 13.77 -13.37 16.02
N LEU A 119 14.94 -13.96 16.03
CA LEU A 119 15.12 -15.29 15.44
C LEU A 119 14.24 -16.33 16.16
N GLU A 120 14.04 -16.18 17.47
CA GLU A 120 13.19 -17.05 18.29
C GLU A 120 11.74 -17.03 17.82
N ASP A 121 11.15 -15.85 17.63
CA ASP A 121 9.77 -15.70 17.12
C ASP A 121 9.62 -16.29 15.70
N ARG A 122 10.67 -16.20 14.89
CA ARG A 122 10.67 -16.77 13.51
C ARG A 122 10.73 -18.30 13.54
N VAL A 123 11.48 -18.87 14.46
CA VAL A 123 11.55 -20.33 14.67
C VAL A 123 10.20 -20.83 15.18
N GLU A 124 9.61 -20.20 16.19
CA GLU A 124 8.29 -20.56 16.74
C GLU A 124 7.18 -20.47 15.67
N ALA A 125 7.16 -19.39 14.89
CA ALA A 125 6.22 -19.24 13.78
C ALA A 125 6.38 -20.33 12.72
N MET A 126 7.61 -20.79 12.45
CA MET A 126 7.88 -21.86 11.50
C MET A 126 7.42 -23.23 12.03
N LEU A 127 7.65 -23.51 13.30
CA LEU A 127 7.19 -24.75 13.95
C LEU A 127 5.65 -24.85 13.90
N THR A 128 4.96 -23.76 14.30
CA THR A 128 3.48 -23.66 14.25
C THR A 128 2.95 -23.81 12.81
N PHE A 129 3.67 -23.23 11.83
CA PHE A 129 3.30 -23.36 10.43
C PHE A 129 3.33 -24.81 9.95
N TYR A 130 4.38 -25.57 10.28
CA TYR A 130 4.52 -26.97 9.87
C TYR A 130 3.47 -27.90 10.50
N GLU A 131 2.91 -27.55 11.66
CA GLU A 131 1.82 -28.34 12.26
C GLU A 131 0.56 -28.40 11.40
N ASN A 132 0.26 -27.32 10.64
CA ASN A 132 -1.04 -27.14 10.00
C ASN A 132 -0.99 -26.80 8.49
N CYS A 133 0.19 -26.68 7.86
CA CYS A 133 0.29 -26.24 6.47
C CYS A 133 -0.21 -27.31 5.48
N THR A 134 -0.82 -26.87 4.39
CA THR A 134 -1.14 -27.73 3.24
C THR A 134 0.09 -27.96 2.36
N GLN A 135 0.05 -28.92 1.44
CA GLN A 135 1.13 -29.17 0.48
C GLN A 135 1.52 -27.92 -0.31
N GLU A 136 0.54 -27.19 -0.86
CA GLU A 136 0.79 -25.96 -1.60
C GLU A 136 1.47 -24.87 -0.75
N GLN A 137 1.10 -24.79 0.52
CA GLN A 137 1.72 -23.87 1.47
C GLN A 137 3.14 -24.31 1.84
N PHE A 138 3.36 -25.60 1.99
CA PHE A 138 4.66 -26.20 2.26
C PHE A 138 5.65 -25.87 1.14
N ASP A 139 5.30 -26.12 -0.11
CA ASP A 139 6.12 -25.83 -1.29
C ASP A 139 6.50 -24.35 -1.39
N LYS A 140 5.54 -23.45 -1.08
CA LYS A 140 5.78 -22.00 -1.07
C LYS A 140 6.69 -21.54 0.09
N ALA A 141 6.75 -22.29 1.18
CA ALA A 141 7.55 -21.96 2.36
C ALA A 141 9.01 -22.39 2.26
N GLU A 142 9.39 -23.23 1.30
CA GLU A 142 10.74 -23.77 1.12
C GLU A 142 11.84 -22.72 1.14
N SER A 143 11.59 -21.57 0.48
CA SER A 143 12.54 -20.46 0.47
C SER A 143 12.71 -19.78 1.84
N LYS A 144 11.69 -19.80 2.69
CA LYS A 144 11.75 -19.28 4.06
C LYS A 144 12.46 -20.24 4.99
N TYR A 145 12.19 -21.53 4.85
CA TYR A 145 12.89 -22.61 5.54
C TYR A 145 14.39 -22.49 5.31
N THR A 146 14.83 -22.45 4.06
CA THR A 146 16.25 -22.33 3.69
C THR A 146 16.91 -21.10 4.32
N LYS A 147 16.21 -19.96 4.42
CA LYS A 147 16.73 -18.76 5.06
C LYS A 147 16.87 -18.87 6.58
N ILE A 148 15.95 -19.60 7.23
CA ILE A 148 16.00 -19.80 8.69
C ILE A 148 17.10 -20.78 9.03
N ILE A 149 17.14 -21.93 8.37
CA ILE A 149 18.09 -23.00 8.67
C ILE A 149 19.56 -22.61 8.39
N ASN A 150 19.78 -21.66 7.48
CA ASN A 150 21.11 -21.10 7.19
C ASN A 150 21.44 -19.83 7.99
N SER A 151 20.64 -19.48 9.00
CA SER A 151 20.93 -18.31 9.84
C SER A 151 22.14 -18.61 10.74
N PRO A 152 23.17 -17.73 10.78
CA PRO A 152 24.34 -17.94 11.62
C PRO A 152 24.04 -17.83 13.11
N ASP A 153 22.91 -17.24 13.48
CA ASP A 153 22.49 -17.03 14.87
C ASP A 153 21.59 -18.18 15.40
N LEU A 154 21.31 -19.21 14.57
CA LEU A 154 20.48 -20.34 14.96
C LEU A 154 21.23 -21.25 15.92
N THR A 155 20.65 -21.52 17.09
CA THR A 155 21.22 -22.51 18.01
C THR A 155 21.03 -23.94 17.48
N GLU A 156 21.92 -24.85 17.90
CA GLU A 156 21.84 -26.26 17.48
C GLU A 156 20.49 -26.92 17.83
N ALA A 157 19.94 -26.59 19.02
CA ALA A 157 18.63 -27.08 19.42
C ALA A 157 17.47 -26.55 18.55
N GLN A 158 17.51 -25.28 18.19
CA GLN A 158 16.52 -24.68 17.27
C GLN A 158 16.64 -25.25 15.85
N TYR A 159 17.86 -25.49 15.38
CA TYR A 159 18.11 -26.13 14.10
C TYR A 159 17.46 -27.52 14.04
N GLU A 160 17.71 -28.36 15.05
CA GLU A 160 17.14 -29.71 15.14
C GLU A 160 15.60 -29.67 15.19
N GLN A 161 15.00 -28.75 15.96
CA GLN A 161 13.53 -28.60 16.05
C GLN A 161 12.91 -28.25 14.71
N VAL A 162 13.48 -27.29 13.98
CA VAL A 162 12.96 -26.85 12.67
C VAL A 162 13.15 -27.95 11.63
N LEU A 163 14.28 -28.64 11.65
CA LEU A 163 14.57 -29.76 10.75
C LEU A 163 13.58 -30.91 10.97
N GLU A 164 13.37 -31.31 12.23
CA GLU A 164 12.43 -32.38 12.60
C GLU A 164 11.00 -32.06 12.18
N ALA A 165 10.52 -30.82 12.47
CA ALA A 165 9.19 -30.39 12.09
C ALA A 165 8.99 -30.35 10.56
N HIS A 166 9.99 -29.89 9.81
CA HIS A 166 9.98 -29.90 8.37
C HIS A 166 9.91 -31.31 7.79
N GLU A 167 10.82 -32.21 8.20
CA GLU A 167 10.85 -33.59 7.70
C GLU A 167 9.59 -34.38 8.10
N LYS A 168 9.09 -34.20 9.32
CA LYS A 168 7.83 -34.80 9.77
C LYS A 168 6.67 -34.36 8.86
N ARG A 169 6.54 -33.06 8.61
CA ARG A 169 5.45 -32.55 7.77
C ARG A 169 5.56 -33.01 6.33
N LYS A 170 6.75 -33.06 5.80
CA LYS A 170 7.04 -33.60 4.48
C LYS A 170 6.55 -35.04 4.34
N VAL A 171 6.83 -35.88 5.32
CA VAL A 171 6.36 -37.30 5.35
C VAL A 171 4.83 -37.35 5.47
N GLU A 172 4.19 -36.52 6.32
CA GLU A 172 2.73 -36.47 6.47
C GLU A 172 2.02 -36.04 5.18
N LEU A 173 2.61 -35.14 4.43
CA LEU A 173 2.07 -34.69 3.13
C LEU A 173 2.41 -35.66 1.99
N MET A 174 3.18 -36.71 2.24
CA MET A 174 3.61 -37.72 1.26
C MET A 174 4.39 -37.14 0.05
N ILE A 175 5.24 -36.15 0.31
CA ILE A 175 6.10 -35.49 -0.68
C ILE A 175 7.47 -36.19 -0.73
#